data_b16c02604da9793be95b431fce738ed6
#
_entry.id   b16c02604da9793be95b431fce738ed6
#
_cell.length_a   1.000
_cell.length_b   1.000
_cell.length_c   1.000
_cell.angle_alpha   90.00
_cell.angle_beta   90.00
_cell.angle_gamma   90.00
#
_symmetry.space_group_name_H-M   'P 1'
#
loop_
_entity.id
_entity.type
_entity.pdbx_description
1 polymer ?
#
loop_
_entity_poly.entity_id
_entity_poly.type
_entity_poly.pdbx_seq_one_letter_code
_entity_poly.pdbx_strand_id
1 'polypeptide(L)'
;VSRFDVFRMKDGGTLVVACQAGILDDLNTRVVIPLLPQSEAPKPARNLNPVFDFEGGRFVLMTQLLSAVKMRELGKKAGSLESEERAIINALDFLLTGV
;
A
#
# COMPACT_ATOMS: atom_id res chain seq x y z
N VAL A 1 9.14 -11.13 0.28
CA VAL A 1 8.43 -9.83 0.22
C VAL A 1 9.04 -8.89 1.24
N SER A 2 9.60 -7.79 0.77
CA SER A 2 10.12 -6.75 1.66
C SER A 2 9.02 -5.75 1.98
N ARG A 3 9.12 -5.14 3.15
CA ARG A 3 8.15 -4.13 3.58
C ARG A 3 8.15 -2.96 2.60
N PHE A 4 6.97 -2.51 2.23
CA PHE A 4 6.71 -1.41 1.28
C PHE A 4 7.05 -1.75 -0.18
N ASP A 5 7.25 -3.03 -0.50
CA ASP A 5 7.25 -3.46 -1.89
C ASP A 5 5.85 -3.27 -2.47
N VAL A 6 5.82 -2.91 -3.75
CA VAL A 6 4.57 -2.70 -4.47
C VAL A 6 4.34 -3.86 -5.42
N PHE A 7 3.15 -4.44 -5.38
CA PHE A 7 2.77 -5.58 -6.22
C PHE A 7 1.51 -5.25 -7.00
N ARG A 8 1.36 -5.92 -8.14
CA ARG A 8 0.06 -5.95 -8.81
C ARG A 8 -0.70 -7.15 -8.30
N MET A 9 -1.97 -6.95 -7.95
CA MET A 9 -2.82 -8.09 -7.61
C MET A 9 -3.03 -8.93 -8.86
N LYS A 10 -3.06 -10.26 -8.70
CA LYS A 10 -3.30 -11.15 -9.84
C LYS A 10 -4.68 -10.92 -10.45
N ASP A 11 -5.66 -10.65 -9.60
CA ASP A 11 -7.01 -10.36 -10.06
C ASP A 11 -7.18 -8.86 -10.18
N GLY A 12 -7.40 -8.38 -11.41
CA GLY A 12 -7.66 -6.97 -11.67
C GLY A 12 -6.44 -6.06 -11.78
N GLY A 13 -5.25 -6.53 -11.37
CA GLY A 13 -4.02 -5.78 -11.55
C GLY A 13 -3.88 -4.51 -10.70
N THR A 14 -4.70 -4.33 -9.67
CA THR A 14 -4.58 -3.18 -8.77
C THR A 14 -3.22 -3.18 -8.08
N LEU A 15 -2.59 -2.02 -8.00
CA LEU A 15 -1.34 -1.89 -7.26
C LEU A 15 -1.62 -1.88 -5.77
N VAL A 16 -0.82 -2.60 -5.01
CA VAL A 16 -0.92 -2.62 -3.54
C VAL A 16 0.48 -2.51 -2.94
N VAL A 17 0.55 -1.88 -1.78
CA VAL A 17 1.80 -1.75 -1.03
C VAL A 17 1.77 -2.75 0.12
N ALA A 18 2.78 -3.62 0.19
CA ALA A 18 2.91 -4.56 1.30
C ALA A 18 3.48 -3.81 2.50
N CYS A 19 2.74 -3.77 3.58
CA CYS A 19 3.15 -2.99 4.77
C CYS A 19 3.30 -3.83 6.04
N GLN A 20 3.19 -5.14 5.93
CA GLN A 20 3.37 -6.03 7.07
C GLN A 20 4.84 -6.10 7.49
N ALA A 21 5.08 -6.11 8.80
CA ALA A 21 6.44 -6.20 9.32
C ALA A 21 7.13 -7.48 8.86
N GLY A 22 8.42 -7.38 8.49
CA GLY A 22 9.17 -8.51 7.95
C GLY A 22 9.29 -9.70 8.90
N ILE A 23 9.23 -9.47 10.21
CA ILE A 23 9.27 -10.56 11.18
C ILE A 23 8.07 -11.52 11.03
N LEU A 24 7.03 -11.07 10.33
CA LEU A 24 5.82 -11.87 10.11
C LEU A 24 5.78 -12.52 8.73
N ASP A 25 6.91 -12.57 8.02
CA ASP A 25 6.96 -13.10 6.65
C ASP A 25 6.63 -14.58 6.55
N ASP A 26 6.64 -15.31 7.66
CA ASP A 26 6.25 -16.73 7.65
C ASP A 26 4.74 -16.94 7.50
N LEU A 27 3.95 -15.90 7.66
CA LEU A 27 2.50 -16.00 7.51
C LEU A 27 2.12 -16.13 6.04
N ASN A 28 1.01 -16.82 5.78
CA ASN A 28 0.48 -16.96 4.42
C ASN A 28 -0.20 -15.71 3.90
N THR A 29 -0.37 -14.73 4.76
CA THR A 29 -1.09 -13.51 4.43
C THR A 29 -0.16 -12.31 4.52
N ARG A 30 -0.54 -11.26 3.81
CA ARG A 30 0.15 -9.97 3.89
C ARG A 30 -0.87 -8.86 4.02
N VAL A 31 -0.59 -7.93 4.92
CA VAL A 31 -1.38 -6.70 5.00
C VAL A 31 -0.90 -5.78 3.90
N VAL A 32 -1.83 -5.33 3.08
CA VAL A 32 -1.53 -4.47 1.94
C VAL A 32 -2.46 -3.26 1.93
N ILE A 33 -2.01 -2.19 1.28
CA ILE A 33 -2.81 -0.98 1.10
C ILE A 33 -2.89 -0.71 -0.40
N PRO A 34 -4.11 -0.54 -0.96
CA PRO A 34 -4.24 -0.23 -2.38
C PRO A 34 -3.67 1.14 -2.73
N LEU A 35 -3.07 1.22 -3.92
CA LEU A 35 -2.67 2.46 -4.55
C LEU A 35 -3.60 2.68 -5.74
N LEU A 36 -4.31 3.79 -5.77
CA LEU A 36 -5.18 4.12 -6.90
C LEU A 36 -4.62 5.31 -7.66
N PRO A 37 -4.72 5.31 -9.00
CA PRO A 37 -4.36 6.50 -9.77
C PRO A 37 -5.12 7.70 -9.22
N GLN A 38 -4.46 8.84 -9.12
CA GLN A 38 -5.08 10.04 -8.57
C GLN A 38 -6.37 10.40 -9.30
N SER A 39 -6.43 10.15 -10.61
CA SER A 39 -7.62 10.43 -11.42
C SER A 39 -8.81 9.54 -11.07
N GLU A 40 -8.58 8.39 -10.43
CA GLU A 40 -9.63 7.43 -10.07
C GLU A 40 -9.93 7.42 -8.58
N ALA A 41 -9.11 8.11 -7.78
CA ALA A 41 -9.25 8.10 -6.34
C ALA A 41 -10.20 9.22 -5.89
N PRO A 42 -10.91 9.03 -4.77
CA PRO A 42 -11.63 10.14 -4.17
C PRO A 42 -10.65 11.20 -3.68
N LYS A 43 -11.13 12.38 -3.34
CA LYS A 43 -10.28 13.44 -2.84
C LYS A 43 -9.49 12.94 -1.61
N PRO A 44 -8.15 13.05 -1.61
CA PRO A 44 -7.36 12.55 -0.50
C PRO A 44 -7.71 13.23 0.81
N ALA A 45 -7.89 12.43 1.85
CA ALA A 45 -8.09 12.94 3.20
C ALA A 45 -6.73 13.27 3.81
N ARG A 46 -6.63 14.44 4.40
CA ARG A 46 -5.38 14.91 4.99
C ARG A 46 -4.88 13.92 6.05
N ASN A 47 -3.58 13.65 6.02
CA ASN A 47 -2.86 12.73 6.91
C ASN A 47 -3.20 11.26 6.69
N LEU A 48 -4.29 10.95 6.00
CA LEU A 48 -4.72 9.57 5.78
C LEU A 48 -4.28 9.04 4.41
N ASN A 49 -4.35 9.89 3.39
CA ASN A 49 -4.15 9.47 2.01
C ASN A 49 -2.99 10.21 1.35
N PRO A 50 -1.74 9.87 1.67
CA PRO A 50 -0.61 10.49 0.99
C PRO A 50 -0.63 10.15 -0.49
N VAL A 51 -0.06 11.05 -1.30
CA VAL A 51 0.03 10.88 -2.75
C VAL A 51 1.50 10.68 -3.10
N PHE A 52 1.77 9.68 -3.92
CA PHE A 52 3.13 9.35 -4.32
C PHE A 52 3.29 9.33 -5.83
N ASP A 53 4.48 9.66 -6.29
CA ASP A 53 4.87 9.42 -7.68
C ASP A 53 5.31 7.97 -7.80
N PHE A 54 4.76 7.23 -8.77
CA PHE A 54 5.11 5.84 -8.98
C PHE A 54 4.87 5.49 -10.45
N GLU A 55 5.85 4.87 -11.09
CA GLU A 55 5.76 4.44 -12.50
C GLU A 55 5.27 5.56 -13.43
N GLY A 56 5.74 6.77 -13.22
CA GLY A 56 5.40 7.89 -14.09
C GLY A 56 4.02 8.49 -13.87
N GLY A 57 3.31 8.07 -12.83
CA GLY A 57 1.99 8.59 -12.48
C GLY A 57 1.89 8.99 -11.02
N ARG A 58 0.78 9.63 -10.68
CA ARG A 58 0.48 10.00 -9.31
C ARG A 58 -0.54 9.03 -8.75
N PHE A 59 -0.22 8.45 -7.59
CA PHE A 59 -1.08 7.46 -6.94
C PHE A 59 -1.41 7.89 -5.53
N VAL A 60 -2.63 7.58 -5.11
CA VAL A 60 -3.12 7.87 -3.76
C VAL A 60 -3.09 6.59 -2.95
N LEU A 61 -2.48 6.64 -1.77
CA LEU A 61 -2.46 5.51 -0.84
C LEU A 61 -3.82 5.46 -0.12
N MET A 62 -4.59 4.41 -0.40
CA MET A 62 -5.93 4.26 0.16
C MET A 62 -5.83 3.53 1.49
N THR A 63 -5.26 4.20 2.48
CA THR A 63 -4.93 3.63 3.79
C THR A 63 -6.13 2.98 4.47
N GLN A 64 -7.29 3.59 4.37
CA GLN A 64 -8.53 3.07 4.99
C GLN A 64 -9.02 1.77 4.35
N LEU A 65 -8.47 1.41 3.19
CA LEU A 65 -8.84 0.18 2.51
C LEU A 65 -7.80 -0.94 2.73
N LEU A 66 -6.92 -0.76 3.73
CA LEU A 66 -5.96 -1.83 4.03
C LEU A 66 -6.69 -3.13 4.27
N SER A 67 -6.06 -4.22 3.85
CA SER A 67 -6.66 -5.54 4.03
C SER A 67 -5.58 -6.59 4.07
N ALA A 68 -5.93 -7.78 4.59
CA ALA A 68 -5.05 -8.92 4.55
C ALA A 68 -5.39 -9.74 3.32
N VAL A 69 -4.39 -10.02 2.50
CA VAL A 69 -4.58 -10.86 1.31
C VAL A 69 -3.66 -12.08 1.44
N LYS A 70 -4.01 -13.15 0.74
CA LYS A 70 -3.17 -14.34 0.71
C LYS A 70 -1.97 -14.08 -0.20
N MET A 71 -0.82 -14.60 0.17
CA MET A 71 0.41 -14.46 -0.64
C MET A 71 0.18 -14.84 -2.09
N ARG A 72 -0.59 -15.90 -2.34
CA ARG A 72 -0.86 -16.38 -3.70
C ARG A 72 -1.67 -15.39 -4.55
N GLU A 73 -2.30 -14.41 -3.92
CA GLU A 73 -3.07 -13.39 -4.63
C GLU A 73 -2.20 -12.23 -5.12
N LEU A 74 -0.97 -12.13 -4.60
CA LEU A 74 -0.03 -11.11 -5.05
C LEU A 74 0.59 -11.54 -6.37
N GLY A 75 0.52 -10.67 -7.34
CA GLY A 75 1.13 -10.91 -8.64
C GLY A 75 2.56 -10.41 -8.67
N LYS A 76 2.94 -9.84 -9.80
CA LYS A 76 4.31 -9.41 -10.05
C LYS A 76 4.66 -8.18 -9.22
N LYS A 77 5.87 -8.17 -8.66
CA LYS A 77 6.39 -6.98 -7.99
C LYS A 77 6.58 -5.86 -9.03
N ALA A 78 6.03 -4.70 -8.73
CA ALA A 78 6.09 -3.54 -9.62
C ALA A 78 7.16 -2.54 -9.19
N GLY A 79 7.59 -2.57 -7.92
CA GLY A 79 8.59 -1.65 -7.43
C GLY A 79 8.59 -1.59 -5.92
N SER A 80 9.05 -0.48 -5.36
CA SER A 80 9.14 -0.30 -3.92
C SER A 80 8.83 1.15 -3.56
N LEU A 81 8.16 1.32 -2.42
CA LEU A 81 7.93 2.63 -1.81
C LEU A 81 8.66 2.72 -0.46
N GLU A 82 9.77 1.99 -0.32
CA GLU A 82 10.56 2.04 0.90
C GLU A 82 11.02 3.45 1.23
N SER A 83 11.32 4.27 0.22
CA SER A 83 11.73 5.66 0.43
C SER A 83 10.61 6.52 1.02
N GLU A 84 9.36 6.06 0.97
CA GLU A 84 8.20 6.78 1.49
C GLU A 84 7.72 6.17 2.82
N GLU A 85 8.56 5.39 3.48
CA GLU A 85 8.21 4.69 4.71
C GLU A 85 7.56 5.61 5.75
N ARG A 86 8.15 6.79 5.99
CA ARG A 86 7.62 7.70 7.01
C ARG A 86 6.19 8.12 6.71
N ALA A 87 5.90 8.47 5.46
CA ALA A 87 4.56 8.89 5.07
C ALA A 87 3.54 7.75 5.22
N ILE A 88 3.95 6.52 4.87
CA ILE A 88 3.08 5.36 5.00
C ILE A 88 2.81 5.04 6.46
N ILE A 89 3.85 5.03 7.30
CA ILE A 89 3.69 4.77 8.73
C ILE A 89 2.82 5.84 9.38
N ASN A 90 3.03 7.11 9.03
CA ASN A 90 2.21 8.19 9.57
C ASN A 90 0.73 8.02 9.20
N ALA A 91 0.46 7.58 7.97
CA ALA A 91 -0.92 7.35 7.54
C ALA A 91 -1.55 6.18 8.31
N LEU A 92 -0.79 5.11 8.52
CA LEU A 92 -1.25 3.97 9.32
C LEU A 92 -1.52 4.37 10.76
N ASP A 93 -0.62 5.15 11.36
CA ASP A 93 -0.80 5.64 12.73
C ASP A 93 -2.05 6.50 12.83
N PHE A 94 -2.26 7.36 11.85
CA PHE A 94 -3.45 8.21 11.83
C PHE A 94 -4.74 7.38 11.73
N LEU A 95 -4.72 6.35 10.88
CA LEU A 95 -5.88 5.47 10.72
C LEU A 95 -6.21 4.73 12.01
N LEU A 96 -5.18 4.25 12.70
CA LEU A 96 -5.37 3.35 13.84
C LEU A 96 -5.47 4.07 15.18
N THR A 97 -4.85 5.22 15.33
CA THR A 97 -4.79 5.94 16.61
C THR A 97 -5.34 7.36 16.54
N GLY A 98 -5.52 7.91 15.34
CA GLY A 98 -6.03 9.27 15.17
C GLY A 98 -4.99 10.37 15.42
N VAL A 99 -3.72 10.00 15.47
CA VAL A 99 -2.65 10.99 15.71
C VAL A 99 -1.55 10.89 14.69
#